data_46e50c660162c3a44c24559586de3a22
#
_entry.id   46e50c660162c3a44c24559586de3a22
#
_cell.length_a   1.000
_cell.length_b   1.000
_cell.length_c   1.000
_cell.angle_alpha   90.00
_cell.angle_beta   90.00
_cell.angle_gamma   90.00
#
_symmetry.space_group_name_H-M   'P 1'
#
loop_
_entity.id
_entity.type
_entity.pdbx_description
1 polymer ?
#
loop_
_entity_poly.entity_id
_entity_poly.type
_entity_poly.pdbx_seq_one_letter_code
_entity_poly.pdbx_strand_id
1 'polypeptide(L)'
;ITVNNKEAKVSGENKYEVSVEKNLDGTGTLKITTKDSADEISIDGGTTYVIGGTLTQDIPLDTNPTVQKIKVKASNGKTVDYILTINILSNDASLESLTIDNVQATSISSTEYEIIVKDTVTKPEVHAVASDSKATVSIDASIEETKETTKTVDMTTVIKKTIPVQVTSENGDKVTYTLTIYKEDALTQLE
;
A
#
# COMPACT_ATOMS: atom_id res chain seq x y z
N ILE A 1 -5.68 0.66 -23.00
CA ILE A 1 -6.06 1.56 -21.92
C ILE A 1 -4.94 1.55 -20.89
N THR A 2 -4.48 2.73 -20.47
CA THR A 2 -3.52 2.88 -19.38
C THR A 2 -4.02 3.91 -18.35
N VAL A 3 -3.61 3.75 -17.09
CA VAL A 3 -3.76 4.76 -16.03
C VAL A 3 -2.39 4.94 -15.37
N ASN A 4 -1.92 6.18 -15.26
CA ASN A 4 -0.57 6.51 -14.76
C ASN A 4 0.51 5.67 -15.45
N ASN A 5 0.38 5.48 -16.78
CA ASN A 5 1.24 4.66 -17.65
C ASN A 5 1.23 3.14 -17.34
N LYS A 6 0.41 2.66 -16.41
CA LYS A 6 0.20 1.22 -16.19
C LYS A 6 -0.92 0.70 -17.09
N GLU A 7 -0.67 -0.40 -17.79
CA GLU A 7 -1.62 -1.00 -18.72
C GLU A 7 -2.73 -1.75 -17.96
N ALA A 8 -3.98 -1.48 -18.35
CA ALA A 8 -5.14 -2.18 -17.83
C ALA A 8 -5.25 -3.58 -18.45
N LYS A 9 -5.49 -4.59 -17.62
CA LYS A 9 -5.67 -5.99 -18.02
C LYS A 9 -7.14 -6.26 -18.30
N VAL A 10 -7.43 -7.14 -19.26
CA VAL A 10 -8.79 -7.63 -19.53
C VAL A 10 -9.26 -8.45 -18.33
N SER A 11 -10.39 -8.08 -17.75
CA SER A 11 -11.03 -8.76 -16.61
C SER A 11 -12.38 -9.39 -16.98
N GLY A 12 -12.86 -9.22 -18.22
CA GLY A 12 -14.10 -9.77 -18.78
C GLY A 12 -14.42 -9.17 -20.13
N GLU A 13 -15.58 -9.51 -20.69
CA GLU A 13 -16.05 -8.91 -21.93
C GLU A 13 -16.26 -7.40 -21.75
N ASN A 14 -15.54 -6.59 -22.54
CA ASN A 14 -15.54 -5.12 -22.45
C ASN A 14 -15.20 -4.58 -21.04
N LYS A 15 -14.48 -5.35 -20.22
CA LYS A 15 -14.07 -4.98 -18.88
C LYS A 15 -12.56 -5.02 -18.74
N TYR A 16 -12.03 -3.99 -18.11
CA TYR A 16 -10.60 -3.81 -17.85
C TYR A 16 -10.38 -3.47 -16.39
N GLU A 17 -9.21 -3.83 -15.88
CA GLU A 17 -8.80 -3.59 -14.50
C GLU A 17 -7.33 -3.16 -14.45
N VAL A 18 -7.03 -2.21 -13.58
CA VAL A 18 -5.67 -1.73 -13.33
C VAL A 18 -5.52 -1.36 -11.85
N SER A 19 -4.32 -1.59 -11.30
CA SER A 19 -3.97 -1.14 -9.95
C SER A 19 -2.89 -0.06 -10.05
N VAL A 20 -3.14 1.10 -9.49
CA VAL A 20 -2.27 2.28 -9.58
C VAL A 20 -2.18 3.03 -8.25
N GLU A 21 -1.13 3.82 -8.09
CA GLU A 21 -1.10 4.92 -7.13
C GLU A 21 -1.83 6.11 -7.74
N LYS A 22 -2.47 6.94 -6.93
CA LYS A 22 -2.97 8.23 -7.40
C LYS A 22 -1.85 9.26 -7.46
N ASN A 23 -2.01 10.26 -8.33
CA ASN A 23 -1.16 11.43 -8.36
C ASN A 23 -1.26 12.22 -7.05
N LEU A 24 -0.32 13.14 -6.80
CA LEU A 24 -0.30 13.97 -5.57
C LEU A 24 -1.57 14.82 -5.39
N ASP A 25 -2.24 15.18 -6.49
CA ASP A 25 -3.51 15.93 -6.50
C ASP A 25 -4.76 15.02 -6.35
N GLY A 26 -4.57 13.72 -6.11
CA GLY A 26 -5.67 12.76 -5.96
C GLY A 26 -6.24 12.22 -7.27
N THR A 27 -5.63 12.54 -8.42
CA THR A 27 -6.08 12.09 -9.74
C THR A 27 -5.32 10.89 -10.27
N GLY A 28 -5.72 10.38 -11.43
CA GLY A 28 -4.97 9.46 -12.27
C GLY A 28 -5.06 9.88 -13.73
N THR A 29 -3.94 9.87 -14.44
CA THR A 29 -3.90 10.17 -15.88
C THR A 29 -4.38 8.97 -16.68
N LEU A 30 -5.62 9.02 -17.16
CA LEU A 30 -6.22 8.03 -18.04
C LEU A 30 -5.80 8.29 -19.49
N LYS A 31 -5.29 7.26 -20.17
CA LYS A 31 -5.05 7.28 -21.61
C LYS A 31 -5.75 6.09 -22.26
N ILE A 32 -6.54 6.39 -23.29
CA ILE A 32 -7.25 5.41 -24.10
C ILE A 32 -6.77 5.57 -25.54
N THR A 33 -6.48 4.45 -26.22
CA THR A 33 -6.17 4.45 -27.65
C THR A 33 -6.98 3.33 -28.30
N THR A 34 -7.73 3.66 -29.34
CA THR A 34 -8.48 2.72 -30.18
C THR A 34 -7.61 2.21 -31.33
N LYS A 35 -8.05 1.18 -32.03
CA LYS A 35 -7.36 0.64 -33.19
C LYS A 35 -7.50 1.53 -34.44
N ASP A 36 -8.62 2.25 -34.54
CA ASP A 36 -8.91 3.14 -35.65
C ASP A 36 -8.83 4.59 -35.18
N SER A 37 -8.05 5.40 -35.87
CA SER A 37 -7.91 6.83 -35.58
C SER A 37 -9.18 7.64 -35.92
N ALA A 38 -10.14 7.06 -36.65
CA ALA A 38 -11.43 7.67 -36.92
C ALA A 38 -12.46 7.43 -35.78
N ASP A 39 -12.12 6.59 -34.80
CA ASP A 39 -13.01 6.37 -33.65
C ASP A 39 -13.07 7.61 -32.75
N GLU A 40 -14.22 7.78 -32.13
CA GLU A 40 -14.50 8.81 -31.15
C GLU A 40 -14.61 8.19 -29.75
N ILE A 41 -14.00 8.82 -28.73
CA ILE A 41 -13.95 8.31 -27.35
C ILE A 41 -14.66 9.27 -26.40
N SER A 42 -15.52 8.74 -25.54
CA SER A 42 -16.19 9.47 -24.47
C SER A 42 -15.97 8.78 -23.13
N ILE A 43 -15.80 9.57 -22.06
CA ILE A 43 -15.73 9.10 -20.67
C ILE A 43 -16.82 9.72 -19.77
N ASP A 44 -17.74 10.46 -20.34
CA ASP A 44 -18.87 11.14 -19.69
C ASP A 44 -20.27 10.58 -20.11
N GLY A 45 -20.27 9.31 -20.52
CA GLY A 45 -21.50 8.61 -20.93
C GLY A 45 -21.94 8.88 -22.37
N GLY A 46 -21.13 9.55 -23.18
CA GLY A 46 -21.44 9.88 -24.58
C GLY A 46 -21.99 11.30 -24.74
N THR A 47 -21.78 12.17 -23.76
CA THR A 47 -22.14 13.60 -23.86
C THR A 47 -21.12 14.35 -24.70
N THR A 48 -19.83 14.11 -24.45
CA THR A 48 -18.71 14.70 -25.19
C THR A 48 -17.86 13.62 -25.80
N TYR A 49 -17.42 13.80 -27.04
CA TYR A 49 -16.54 12.86 -27.73
C TYR A 49 -15.23 13.53 -28.16
N VAL A 50 -14.12 12.84 -27.91
CA VAL A 50 -12.79 13.19 -28.44
C VAL A 50 -12.58 12.39 -29.72
N ILE A 51 -12.33 13.10 -30.83
CA ILE A 51 -12.08 12.53 -32.15
C ILE A 51 -10.58 12.24 -32.31
N GLY A 52 -10.23 11.23 -33.06
CA GLY A 52 -8.84 10.92 -33.40
C GLY A 52 -8.28 9.67 -32.73
N GLY A 53 -9.18 8.83 -32.18
CA GLY A 53 -8.82 7.50 -31.65
C GLY A 53 -7.92 7.49 -30.41
N THR A 54 -7.64 8.67 -29.82
CA THR A 54 -6.84 8.78 -28.60
C THR A 54 -7.42 9.84 -27.67
N LEU A 55 -7.60 9.49 -26.40
CA LEU A 55 -7.99 10.39 -25.31
C LEU A 55 -6.93 10.31 -24.23
N THR A 56 -6.49 11.47 -23.71
CA THR A 56 -5.67 11.56 -22.49
C THR A 56 -6.30 12.60 -21.59
N GLN A 57 -6.65 12.22 -20.36
CA GLN A 57 -7.32 13.07 -19.41
C GLN A 57 -7.06 12.63 -17.98
N ASP A 58 -6.87 13.59 -17.08
CA ASP A 58 -6.85 13.33 -15.64
C ASP A 58 -8.27 13.10 -15.13
N ILE A 59 -8.43 12.03 -14.36
CA ILE A 59 -9.70 11.64 -13.75
C ILE A 59 -9.54 11.57 -12.23
N PRO A 60 -10.56 11.95 -11.45
CA PRO A 60 -10.50 11.85 -9.99
C PRO A 60 -10.47 10.38 -9.56
N LEU A 61 -9.63 10.06 -8.57
CA LEU A 61 -9.54 8.76 -7.92
C LEU A 61 -10.03 8.88 -6.47
N ASP A 62 -11.31 9.26 -6.30
CA ASP A 62 -11.90 9.57 -4.99
C ASP A 62 -12.40 8.32 -4.24
N THR A 63 -12.64 7.24 -4.98
CA THR A 63 -13.14 5.96 -4.42
C THR A 63 -12.23 4.80 -4.79
N ASN A 64 -12.13 3.80 -3.94
CA ASN A 64 -11.38 2.59 -4.21
C ASN A 64 -12.31 1.34 -4.13
N PRO A 65 -12.59 0.66 -5.26
CA PRO A 65 -12.14 1.00 -6.62
C PRO A 65 -12.87 2.22 -7.22
N THR A 66 -12.20 2.92 -8.14
CA THR A 66 -12.84 3.88 -9.04
C THR A 66 -13.31 3.14 -10.29
N VAL A 67 -14.57 3.39 -10.72
CA VAL A 67 -15.13 2.78 -11.93
C VAL A 67 -15.36 3.84 -12.99
N GLN A 68 -14.60 3.74 -14.09
CA GLN A 68 -14.72 4.63 -15.24
C GLN A 68 -15.47 3.93 -16.38
N LYS A 69 -16.56 4.54 -16.83
CA LYS A 69 -17.28 4.12 -18.04
C LYS A 69 -16.64 4.80 -19.25
N ILE A 70 -16.38 4.02 -20.30
CA ILE A 70 -15.79 4.47 -21.55
C ILE A 70 -16.72 4.06 -22.68
N LYS A 71 -17.10 5.00 -23.52
CA LYS A 71 -17.89 4.74 -24.74
C LYS A 71 -17.01 5.02 -25.96
N VAL A 72 -16.92 4.06 -26.83
CA VAL A 72 -16.23 4.20 -28.13
C VAL A 72 -17.26 4.17 -29.22
N LYS A 73 -17.23 5.16 -30.13
CA LYS A 73 -18.09 5.27 -31.27
C LYS A 73 -17.25 5.17 -32.55
N ALA A 74 -17.52 4.14 -33.33
CA ALA A 74 -16.87 3.92 -34.61
C ALA A 74 -17.36 4.90 -35.69
N SER A 75 -16.60 5.08 -36.77
CA SER A 75 -16.94 5.96 -37.90
C SER A 75 -18.27 5.62 -38.58
N ASN A 76 -18.74 4.36 -38.46
CA ASN A 76 -20.05 3.93 -38.96
C ASN A 76 -21.23 4.21 -37.98
N GLY A 77 -20.95 4.90 -36.88
CA GLY A 77 -21.94 5.27 -35.86
C GLY A 77 -22.24 4.19 -34.79
N LYS A 78 -21.68 2.97 -34.91
CA LYS A 78 -21.83 1.95 -33.87
C LYS A 78 -21.06 2.32 -32.61
N THR A 79 -21.65 2.04 -31.44
CA THR A 79 -21.03 2.32 -30.15
C THR A 79 -20.80 1.03 -29.36
N VAL A 80 -19.71 1.01 -28.58
CA VAL A 80 -19.40 -0.04 -27.61
C VAL A 80 -19.08 0.63 -26.27
N ASP A 81 -19.65 0.10 -25.21
CA ASP A 81 -19.39 0.53 -23.85
C ASP A 81 -18.35 -0.40 -23.20
N TYR A 82 -17.36 0.20 -22.53
CA TYR A 82 -16.33 -0.47 -21.76
C TYR A 82 -16.39 0.00 -20.32
N ILE A 83 -16.00 -0.88 -19.40
CA ILE A 83 -15.85 -0.59 -17.98
C ILE A 83 -14.38 -0.74 -17.60
N LEU A 84 -13.80 0.29 -17.03
CA LEU A 84 -12.47 0.27 -16.43
C LEU A 84 -12.61 0.35 -14.92
N THR A 85 -12.15 -0.67 -14.21
CA THR A 85 -12.03 -0.68 -12.76
C THR A 85 -10.60 -0.31 -12.38
N ILE A 86 -10.44 0.73 -11.57
CA ILE A 86 -9.15 1.24 -11.11
C ILE A 86 -9.04 0.99 -9.62
N ASN A 87 -8.16 0.09 -9.21
CA ASN A 87 -7.84 -0.15 -7.80
C ASN A 87 -6.72 0.80 -7.39
N ILE A 88 -6.93 1.52 -6.29
CA ILE A 88 -5.94 2.45 -5.77
C ILE A 88 -5.10 1.72 -4.73
N LEU A 89 -3.79 1.64 -4.98
CA LEU A 89 -2.84 1.04 -4.06
C LEU A 89 -2.63 1.96 -2.84
N SER A 90 -2.67 1.37 -1.66
CA SER A 90 -2.38 2.07 -0.40
C SER A 90 -0.88 2.31 -0.24
N ASN A 91 -0.50 3.48 0.27
CA ASN A 91 0.85 3.83 0.68
C ASN A 91 1.02 3.82 2.21
N ASP A 92 0.02 3.34 2.94
CA ASP A 92 0.08 3.28 4.41
C ASP A 92 1.02 2.16 4.86
N ALA A 93 2.20 2.54 5.35
CA ALA A 93 3.21 1.69 5.96
C ALA A 93 3.31 1.92 7.48
N SER A 94 2.22 2.32 8.13
CA SER A 94 2.19 2.55 9.58
C SER A 94 1.95 1.26 10.38
N LEU A 95 2.42 1.25 11.63
CA LEU A 95 2.12 0.22 12.62
C LEU A 95 0.81 0.52 13.35
N GLU A 96 -0.07 -0.48 13.44
CA GLU A 96 -1.23 -0.48 14.33
C GLU A 96 -0.79 -0.76 15.77
N SER A 97 0.08 -1.76 15.95
CA SER A 97 0.60 -2.13 17.26
C SER A 97 2.00 -2.75 17.19
N LEU A 98 2.76 -2.57 18.27
CA LEU A 98 4.04 -3.21 18.49
C LEU A 98 4.12 -3.63 19.97
N THR A 99 4.07 -4.93 20.23
CA THR A 99 4.02 -5.47 21.59
C THR A 99 5.15 -6.44 21.85
N ILE A 100 5.54 -6.57 23.13
CA ILE A 100 6.47 -7.59 23.63
C ILE A 100 5.78 -8.34 24.75
N ASP A 101 5.66 -9.66 24.62
CA ASP A 101 4.92 -10.51 25.57
C ASP A 101 3.54 -9.95 25.91
N ASN A 102 2.82 -9.42 24.89
CA ASN A 102 1.53 -8.73 24.95
C ASN A 102 1.54 -7.37 25.69
N VAL A 103 2.69 -6.81 26.01
CA VAL A 103 2.81 -5.46 26.57
C VAL A 103 3.16 -4.47 25.44
N GLN A 104 2.38 -3.38 25.33
CA GLN A 104 2.59 -2.37 24.31
C GLN A 104 3.93 -1.65 24.48
N ALA A 105 4.75 -1.59 23.43
CA ALA A 105 5.96 -0.77 23.41
C ALA A 105 5.62 0.72 23.42
N THR A 106 6.44 1.51 24.11
CA THR A 106 6.27 2.96 24.20
C THR A 106 6.86 3.63 22.97
N SER A 107 6.08 4.47 22.29
CA SER A 107 6.56 5.29 21.19
C SER A 107 7.41 6.45 21.73
N ILE A 108 8.64 6.58 21.23
CA ILE A 108 9.57 7.66 21.55
C ILE A 108 9.57 8.73 20.45
N SER A 109 9.40 8.29 19.21
CA SER A 109 9.22 9.15 18.04
C SER A 109 8.28 8.48 17.05
N SER A 110 8.11 9.06 15.87
CA SER A 110 7.28 8.47 14.80
C SER A 110 7.75 7.08 14.34
N THR A 111 9.04 6.75 14.54
CA THR A 111 9.63 5.49 14.08
C THR A 111 10.48 4.79 15.15
N GLU A 112 10.47 5.27 16.38
CA GLU A 112 11.27 4.68 17.47
C GLU A 112 10.36 4.26 18.62
N TYR A 113 10.59 3.04 19.09
CA TYR A 113 9.86 2.41 20.19
C TYR A 113 10.82 1.83 21.20
N GLU A 114 10.43 1.85 22.45
CA GLU A 114 11.18 1.18 23.53
C GLU A 114 10.26 0.41 24.47
N ILE A 115 10.84 -0.57 25.13
CA ILE A 115 10.21 -1.31 26.21
C ILE A 115 11.24 -1.82 27.20
N ILE A 116 10.85 -1.89 28.46
CA ILE A 116 11.63 -2.47 29.55
C ILE A 116 11.00 -3.80 29.92
N VAL A 117 11.81 -4.86 29.92
CA VAL A 117 11.44 -6.20 30.35
C VAL A 117 12.17 -6.57 31.63
N LYS A 118 11.60 -7.50 32.40
CA LYS A 118 12.27 -8.02 33.60
C LYS A 118 13.61 -8.71 33.25
N ASP A 119 14.58 -8.65 34.15
CA ASP A 119 15.89 -9.29 33.97
C ASP A 119 15.83 -10.79 33.68
N THR A 120 14.81 -11.44 34.26
CA THR A 120 14.57 -12.88 34.08
C THR A 120 14.07 -13.25 32.69
N VAL A 121 13.62 -12.27 31.87
CA VAL A 121 13.17 -12.48 30.50
C VAL A 121 14.36 -12.65 29.57
N THR A 122 14.52 -13.84 29.01
CA THR A 122 15.64 -14.20 28.14
C THR A 122 15.26 -14.33 26.69
N LYS A 123 13.98 -14.57 26.38
CA LYS A 123 13.46 -14.79 25.03
C LYS A 123 12.07 -14.14 24.86
N PRO A 124 11.99 -12.81 24.94
CA PRO A 124 10.71 -12.13 24.74
C PRO A 124 10.17 -12.33 23.32
N GLU A 125 8.87 -12.37 23.21
CA GLU A 125 8.15 -12.45 21.94
C GLU A 125 7.73 -11.06 21.47
N VAL A 126 8.27 -10.62 20.34
CA VAL A 126 7.90 -9.37 19.69
C VAL A 126 6.78 -9.65 18.70
N HIS A 127 5.66 -8.97 18.82
CA HIS A 127 4.54 -9.03 17.89
C HIS A 127 4.28 -7.65 17.30
N ALA A 128 4.21 -7.57 15.96
CA ALA A 128 3.99 -6.33 15.22
C ALA A 128 2.81 -6.50 14.24
N VAL A 129 1.96 -5.49 14.17
CA VAL A 129 0.77 -5.45 13.30
C VAL A 129 0.79 -4.16 12.48
N ALA A 130 0.62 -4.25 11.17
CA ALA A 130 0.45 -3.09 10.30
C ALA A 130 -0.97 -2.52 10.39
N SER A 131 -1.13 -1.21 10.18
CA SER A 131 -2.44 -0.55 10.16
C SER A 131 -3.26 -0.96 8.95
N ASP A 132 -2.66 -0.92 7.76
CA ASP A 132 -3.34 -1.32 6.53
C ASP A 132 -3.42 -2.84 6.40
N SER A 133 -4.60 -3.34 6.03
CA SER A 133 -4.88 -4.77 5.85
C SER A 133 -4.08 -5.44 4.72
N LYS A 134 -3.56 -4.65 3.79
CA LYS A 134 -2.76 -5.11 2.65
C LYS A 134 -1.26 -4.84 2.81
N ALA A 135 -0.87 -4.12 3.86
CA ALA A 135 0.53 -3.97 4.21
C ALA A 135 1.09 -5.25 4.84
N THR A 136 2.40 -5.42 4.75
CA THR A 136 3.12 -6.55 5.33
C THR A 136 4.16 -6.09 6.33
N VAL A 137 4.44 -6.91 7.34
CA VAL A 137 5.41 -6.62 8.40
C VAL A 137 6.51 -7.65 8.42
N SER A 138 7.75 -7.21 8.64
CA SER A 138 8.88 -8.08 8.96
C SER A 138 9.61 -7.58 10.20
N ILE A 139 10.08 -8.51 11.06
CA ILE A 139 10.87 -8.22 12.25
C ILE A 139 12.28 -8.77 12.05
N ASP A 140 13.29 -7.92 12.13
CA ASP A 140 14.72 -8.28 12.03
C ASP A 140 14.98 -9.13 10.76
N ALA A 141 14.54 -8.61 9.61
CA ALA A 141 14.64 -9.20 8.28
C ALA A 141 14.03 -10.62 8.13
N SER A 142 13.00 -10.96 8.93
CA SER A 142 12.20 -12.15 8.66
C SER A 142 11.52 -12.05 7.28
N ILE A 143 11.32 -13.18 6.59
CA ILE A 143 10.76 -13.23 5.22
C ILE A 143 9.21 -13.39 5.29
N GLU A 144 8.57 -12.85 6.30
CA GLU A 144 7.10 -12.99 6.41
C GLU A 144 6.41 -11.82 5.73
N GLU A 145 5.55 -12.14 4.75
CA GLU A 145 4.74 -11.19 3.97
C GLU A 145 3.28 -11.20 4.43
N THR A 146 3.07 -10.96 5.72
CA THR A 146 1.74 -10.94 6.34
C THR A 146 1.49 -9.61 7.05
N LYS A 147 0.20 -9.26 7.24
CA LYS A 147 -0.22 -8.04 7.98
C LYS A 147 0.36 -7.99 9.40
N GLU A 148 0.57 -9.15 10.02
CA GLU A 148 1.10 -9.28 11.37
C GLU A 148 2.15 -10.38 11.44
N THR A 149 3.13 -10.23 12.31
CA THR A 149 4.17 -11.24 12.51
C THR A 149 4.66 -11.25 13.96
N THR A 150 5.16 -12.40 14.39
CA THR A 150 5.73 -12.60 15.72
C THR A 150 7.14 -13.17 15.61
N LYS A 151 8.07 -12.65 16.40
CA LYS A 151 9.43 -13.14 16.46
C LYS A 151 9.97 -13.20 17.89
N THR A 152 10.53 -14.33 18.27
CA THR A 152 11.26 -14.47 19.53
C THR A 152 12.63 -13.81 19.40
N VAL A 153 12.99 -12.97 20.35
CA VAL A 153 14.27 -12.24 20.40
C VAL A 153 15.13 -12.80 21.52
N ASP A 154 16.38 -13.18 21.19
CA ASP A 154 17.31 -13.68 22.20
C ASP A 154 17.94 -12.50 22.97
N MET A 155 17.64 -12.44 24.28
CA MET A 155 18.16 -11.50 25.27
C MET A 155 19.00 -12.20 26.37
N THR A 156 19.41 -13.47 26.15
CA THR A 156 20.07 -14.29 27.20
C THR A 156 21.33 -13.64 27.72
N THR A 157 22.15 -13.03 26.86
CA THR A 157 23.47 -12.49 27.20
C THR A 157 23.57 -10.98 27.09
N VAL A 158 22.45 -10.29 26.85
CA VAL A 158 22.43 -8.84 26.64
C VAL A 158 21.38 -8.17 27.52
N ILE A 159 21.67 -6.95 27.97
CA ILE A 159 20.78 -6.11 28.75
C ILE A 159 20.02 -5.08 27.89
N LYS A 160 20.47 -4.89 26.65
CA LYS A 160 19.86 -4.01 25.66
C LYS A 160 19.95 -4.67 24.29
N LYS A 161 18.86 -4.60 23.52
CA LYS A 161 18.85 -5.04 22.13
C LYS A 161 17.96 -4.13 21.29
N THR A 162 18.46 -3.76 20.11
CA THR A 162 17.73 -2.98 19.14
C THR A 162 17.47 -3.83 17.90
N ILE A 163 16.22 -3.85 17.44
CA ILE A 163 15.78 -4.63 16.28
C ILE A 163 14.95 -3.76 15.32
N PRO A 164 15.13 -3.92 14.01
CA PRO A 164 14.30 -3.26 13.02
C PRO A 164 12.98 -4.01 12.86
N VAL A 165 11.88 -3.24 12.75
CA VAL A 165 10.55 -3.70 12.33
C VAL A 165 10.20 -2.94 11.07
N GLN A 166 10.07 -3.61 9.93
CA GLN A 166 9.78 -2.97 8.67
C GLN A 166 8.34 -3.24 8.26
N VAL A 167 7.60 -2.19 7.93
CA VAL A 167 6.28 -2.28 7.29
C VAL A 167 6.43 -1.93 5.83
N THR A 168 5.84 -2.75 4.95
CA THR A 168 5.78 -2.52 3.51
C THR A 168 4.31 -2.34 3.13
N SER A 169 3.95 -1.20 2.58
CA SER A 169 2.59 -0.90 2.11
C SER A 169 2.23 -1.65 0.82
N GLU A 170 0.96 -1.62 0.42
CA GLU A 170 0.48 -2.27 -0.81
C GLU A 170 1.19 -1.76 -2.08
N ASN A 171 1.55 -0.46 -2.14
CA ASN A 171 2.28 0.11 -3.27
C ASN A 171 3.79 -0.20 -3.27
N GLY A 172 4.31 -0.78 -2.17
CA GLY A 172 5.71 -1.15 -2.00
C GLY A 172 6.56 -0.13 -1.22
N ASP A 173 5.97 0.97 -0.74
CA ASP A 173 6.67 1.91 0.14
C ASP A 173 7.01 1.23 1.46
N LYS A 174 8.17 1.59 2.03
CA LYS A 174 8.70 0.95 3.23
C LYS A 174 9.00 1.96 4.31
N VAL A 175 8.53 1.66 5.52
CA VAL A 175 8.91 2.37 6.74
C VAL A 175 9.59 1.38 7.69
N THR A 176 10.77 1.76 8.19
CA THR A 176 11.47 0.96 9.20
C THR A 176 11.34 1.62 10.55
N TYR A 177 10.78 0.88 11.47
CA TYR A 177 10.67 1.23 12.89
C TYR A 177 11.80 0.57 13.65
N THR A 178 12.31 1.25 14.67
CA THR A 178 13.37 0.76 15.53
C THR A 178 12.78 0.44 16.90
N LEU A 179 12.81 -0.84 17.31
CA LEU A 179 12.42 -1.26 18.65
C LEU A 179 13.67 -1.48 19.50
N THR A 180 13.75 -0.79 20.64
CA THR A 180 14.80 -1.03 21.65
C THR A 180 14.21 -1.70 22.87
N ILE A 181 14.72 -2.88 23.21
CA ILE A 181 14.35 -3.66 24.39
C ILE A 181 15.44 -3.50 25.43
N TYR A 182 15.08 -3.07 26.63
CA TYR A 182 15.96 -2.96 27.78
C TYR A 182 15.54 -3.98 28.85
N LYS A 183 16.52 -4.54 29.58
CA LYS A 183 16.27 -5.22 30.86
C LYS A 183 16.25 -4.20 31.99
N GLU A 184 15.50 -4.49 33.08
CA GLU A 184 15.37 -3.59 34.23
C GLU A 184 16.74 -3.14 34.79
N ASP A 185 17.72 -4.03 34.90
CA ASP A 185 19.08 -3.70 35.36
C ASP A 185 19.86 -2.73 34.45
N ALA A 186 19.47 -2.58 33.17
CA ALA A 186 20.12 -1.64 32.27
C ALA A 186 19.91 -0.18 32.68
N LEU A 187 18.86 0.11 33.43
CA LEU A 187 18.51 1.47 33.88
C LEU A 187 19.26 1.89 35.16
N THR A 188 19.67 0.93 35.99
CA THR A 188 20.42 1.20 37.22
C THR A 188 21.93 1.45 37.01
N GLN A 189 22.42 1.21 35.79
CA GLN A 189 23.81 1.46 35.41
C GLN A 189 24.08 2.85 34.81
N LEU A 190 23.06 3.69 34.72
CA LEU A 190 23.13 5.06 34.18
C LEU A 190 23.14 6.16 35.26
N GLU A 191 23.25 5.82 36.57
CA GLU A 191 23.45 6.76 37.68
C GLU A 191 24.93 7.00 37.99
#